data_790d6c2771fca4102dd8f6928fb890eb
#
_entry.id   790d6c2771fca4102dd8f6928fb890eb
#
_cell.length_a   1.000
_cell.length_b   1.000
_cell.length_c   1.000
_cell.angle_alpha   90.00
_cell.angle_beta   90.00
_cell.angle_gamma   90.00
#
_symmetry.space_group_name_H-M   'P 1'
#
loop_
_entity.id
_entity.type
_entity.pdbx_description
1 polymer ?
#
loop_
_entity_poly.entity_id
_entity_poly.type
_entity_poly.pdbx_seq_one_letter_code
_entity_poly.pdbx_strand_id
1 'polypeptide(L)'
;MSLRSKDFVAAGKYKAIRKIGSGSFGEIYTGINTTNGEEVALKLEPINARHPQLLYESKLYKILQGGIGIPHFRWFGREAEYWVLVMDLLGPSLEDLFNFCSRQFTVKTVLMLADQMVGRVEYIHSKNFIHRDIKPDNFLMGIGRHCNKLFVIDFGLAKKFRDSRSRVHIPYREDKNLTGTARYASINAHLGIEQSRRDDMESLGYVLVYFRKGSLPWQGLKAVNKKQKYERISEKKMATPLEVLCKGCPGEFAMYLNYCRGLRFEEAPDYMYLRQLFRILFRTLNHQYDYTFDWTILKQNGIAAHAGQPNPTAAVQPGR
;
A
#
# COMPACT_ATOMS: atom_id res chain seq x y z
N MET A 1 23.51 8.59 11.30
CA MET A 1 24.26 7.47 11.94
C MET A 1 23.37 6.25 11.91
N SER A 2 23.73 5.23 11.14
CA SER A 2 22.97 3.96 11.13
C SER A 2 23.14 3.29 12.50
N LEU A 3 22.03 2.92 13.14
CA LEU A 3 22.06 2.09 14.33
C LEU A 3 22.91 0.84 14.04
N ARG A 4 23.90 0.55 14.91
CA ARG A 4 24.47 -0.78 14.93
C ARG A 4 23.37 -1.70 15.46
N SER A 5 22.68 -2.39 14.54
CA SER A 5 21.46 -3.17 14.82
C SER A 5 21.66 -4.28 15.86
N LYS A 6 22.91 -4.63 16.20
CA LYS A 6 23.20 -5.80 17.04
C LYS A 6 22.74 -5.64 18.50
N ASP A 7 22.48 -4.41 18.97
CA ASP A 7 22.21 -4.17 20.39
C ASP A 7 20.98 -3.32 20.68
N PHE A 8 20.15 -3.00 19.65
CA PHE A 8 18.94 -2.19 19.88
C PHE A 8 17.78 -3.08 20.28
N VAL A 9 17.27 -2.86 21.49
CA VAL A 9 16.13 -3.58 22.08
C VAL A 9 15.11 -2.57 22.58
N ALA A 10 13.90 -2.60 22.03
CA ALA A 10 12.78 -1.78 22.48
C ALA A 10 11.94 -2.53 23.51
N ALA A 11 11.42 -1.81 24.51
CA ALA A 11 10.57 -2.34 25.59
C ALA A 11 11.22 -3.54 26.32
N GLY A 12 12.54 -3.64 26.33
CA GLY A 12 13.27 -4.74 26.96
C GLY A 12 13.10 -6.12 26.31
N LYS A 13 12.38 -6.22 25.19
CA LYS A 13 12.07 -7.51 24.56
C LYS A 13 12.05 -7.52 23.02
N TYR A 14 11.88 -6.39 22.34
CA TYR A 14 11.83 -6.34 20.89
C TYR A 14 13.21 -5.98 20.33
N LYS A 15 13.97 -6.99 19.91
CA LYS A 15 15.32 -6.81 19.38
C LYS A 15 15.26 -6.54 17.88
N ALA A 16 15.85 -5.43 17.44
CA ALA A 16 16.03 -5.13 16.03
C ALA A 16 17.09 -6.07 15.42
N ILE A 17 16.79 -6.65 14.26
CA ILE A 17 17.66 -7.62 13.57
C ILE A 17 18.25 -7.01 12.31
N ARG A 18 17.41 -6.53 11.38
CA ARG A 18 17.86 -6.05 10.08
C ARG A 18 16.99 -4.89 9.61
N LYS A 19 17.63 -3.87 9.06
CA LYS A 19 16.94 -2.77 8.39
C LYS A 19 16.30 -3.28 7.08
N ILE A 20 15.03 -2.99 6.90
CA ILE A 20 14.26 -3.39 5.71
C ILE A 20 13.70 -2.20 4.93
N GLY A 21 13.71 -1.02 5.50
CA GLY A 21 13.21 0.18 4.85
C GLY A 21 13.76 1.46 5.46
N SER A 22 13.69 2.52 4.67
CA SER A 22 14.04 3.88 5.08
C SER A 22 13.17 4.84 4.30
N GLY A 23 12.56 5.80 4.95
CA GLY A 23 11.72 6.82 4.35
C GLY A 23 11.96 8.18 4.95
N SER A 24 11.21 9.16 4.48
CA SER A 24 11.30 10.56 4.93
C SER A 24 11.02 10.72 6.43
N PHE A 25 10.38 9.73 7.05
CA PHE A 25 9.88 9.80 8.41
C PHE A 25 10.50 8.77 9.35
N GLY A 26 11.52 8.02 8.91
CA GLY A 26 12.21 7.09 9.79
C GLY A 26 12.72 5.82 9.10
N GLU A 27 13.13 4.89 9.94
CA GLU A 27 13.70 3.62 9.52
C GLU A 27 12.83 2.46 9.98
N ILE A 28 12.78 1.39 9.17
CA ILE A 28 12.03 0.19 9.49
C ILE A 28 12.99 -0.99 9.59
N TYR A 29 12.83 -1.77 10.67
CA TYR A 29 13.61 -2.95 10.94
C TYR A 29 12.71 -4.18 11.09
N THR A 30 13.20 -5.33 10.66
CA THR A 30 12.69 -6.59 11.20
C THR A 30 13.25 -6.77 12.59
N GLY A 31 12.51 -7.41 13.45
CA GLY A 31 12.94 -7.73 14.79
C GLY A 31 12.30 -9.00 15.33
N ILE A 32 12.66 -9.34 16.54
CA ILE A 32 12.15 -10.52 17.22
C ILE A 32 11.75 -10.17 18.64
N ASN A 33 10.63 -10.70 19.09
CA ASN A 33 10.27 -10.68 20.49
C ASN A 33 11.08 -11.75 21.21
N THR A 34 12.05 -11.35 22.04
CA THR A 34 12.98 -12.28 22.71
C THR A 34 12.30 -13.16 23.75
N THR A 35 11.08 -12.86 24.16
CA THR A 35 10.33 -13.66 25.15
C THR A 35 9.60 -14.84 24.54
N ASN A 36 9.19 -14.77 23.27
CA ASN A 36 8.38 -15.81 22.61
C ASN A 36 8.86 -16.18 21.20
N GLY A 37 9.88 -15.49 20.67
CA GLY A 37 10.44 -15.75 19.34
C GLY A 37 9.61 -15.21 18.19
N GLU A 38 8.51 -14.48 18.43
CA GLU A 38 7.70 -13.91 17.36
C GLU A 38 8.47 -12.83 16.58
N GLU A 39 8.36 -12.87 15.26
CA GLU A 39 8.87 -11.84 14.38
C GLU A 39 7.97 -10.60 14.43
N VAL A 40 8.60 -9.43 14.44
CA VAL A 40 7.91 -8.13 14.47
C VAL A 40 8.58 -7.15 13.52
N ALA A 41 7.88 -6.07 13.21
CA ALA A 41 8.43 -4.91 12.55
C ALA A 41 8.58 -3.76 13.57
N LEU A 42 9.71 -3.07 13.52
CA LEU A 42 9.96 -1.88 14.32
C LEU A 42 10.12 -0.69 13.39
N LYS A 43 9.29 0.33 13.59
CA LYS A 43 9.43 1.63 12.91
C LYS A 43 10.01 2.62 13.90
N LEU A 44 11.13 3.25 13.53
CA LEU A 44 11.88 4.17 14.35
C LEU A 44 11.82 5.59 13.78
N GLU A 45 11.53 6.56 14.63
CA GLU A 45 11.57 7.98 14.29
C GLU A 45 12.46 8.70 15.31
N PRO A 46 13.44 9.52 14.87
CA PRO A 46 14.24 10.31 15.81
C PRO A 46 13.36 11.22 16.66
N ILE A 47 13.67 11.35 17.96
CA ILE A 47 12.89 12.20 18.87
C ILE A 47 12.92 13.68 18.48
N ASN A 48 13.96 14.09 17.80
CA ASN A 48 14.14 15.46 17.27
C ASN A 48 13.78 15.60 15.79
N ALA A 49 12.94 14.68 15.26
CA ALA A 49 12.48 14.75 13.89
C ALA A 49 11.81 16.11 13.60
N ARG A 50 12.14 16.70 12.46
CA ARG A 50 11.59 18.01 12.05
C ARG A 50 10.05 17.98 11.88
N HIS A 51 9.52 16.84 11.44
CA HIS A 51 8.09 16.63 11.23
C HIS A 51 7.67 15.30 11.88
N PRO A 52 7.46 15.28 13.20
CA PRO A 52 7.14 14.05 13.92
C PRO A 52 5.75 13.53 13.51
N GLN A 53 5.68 12.23 13.22
CA GLN A 53 4.44 11.56 12.77
C GLN A 53 4.15 10.25 13.52
N LEU A 54 5.16 9.60 14.09
CA LEU A 54 5.03 8.24 14.58
C LEU A 54 4.06 8.11 15.76
N LEU A 55 4.02 9.11 16.66
CA LEU A 55 3.05 9.14 17.74
C LEU A 55 1.62 9.19 17.21
N TYR A 56 1.36 10.02 16.22
CA TYR A 56 0.06 10.13 15.57
C TYR A 56 -0.32 8.81 14.88
N GLU A 57 0.60 8.25 14.12
CA GLU A 57 0.42 6.97 13.44
C GLU A 57 0.11 5.84 14.41
N SER A 58 0.81 5.79 15.56
CA SER A 58 0.57 4.78 16.60
C SER A 58 -0.85 4.85 17.18
N LYS A 59 -1.38 6.05 17.34
CA LYS A 59 -2.76 6.26 17.79
C LYS A 59 -3.77 5.74 16.76
N LEU A 60 -3.49 5.95 15.48
CA LEU A 60 -4.34 5.44 14.41
C LEU A 60 -4.34 3.92 14.35
N TYR A 61 -3.20 3.27 14.47
CA TYR A 61 -3.16 1.81 14.55
C TYR A 61 -4.01 1.27 15.69
N LYS A 62 -4.02 1.93 16.84
CA LYS A 62 -4.89 1.56 17.97
C LYS A 62 -6.37 1.73 17.64
N ILE A 63 -6.76 2.82 17.00
CA ILE A 63 -8.15 3.08 16.58
C ILE A 63 -8.62 2.04 15.56
N LEU A 64 -7.73 1.62 14.66
CA LEU A 64 -8.03 0.71 13.56
C LEU A 64 -7.94 -0.77 13.97
N GLN A 65 -7.45 -1.09 15.18
CA GLN A 65 -7.29 -2.48 15.61
C GLN A 65 -8.57 -3.30 15.45
N GLY A 66 -8.40 -4.57 15.11
CA GLY A 66 -9.48 -5.51 14.88
C GLY A 66 -10.02 -5.51 13.45
N GLY A 67 -9.64 -4.54 12.62
CA GLY A 67 -9.99 -4.53 11.20
C GLY A 67 -9.22 -5.55 10.39
N ILE A 68 -9.90 -6.17 9.43
CA ILE A 68 -9.25 -7.09 8.50
C ILE A 68 -8.17 -6.32 7.72
N GLY A 69 -6.95 -6.87 7.68
CA GLY A 69 -5.84 -6.25 6.97
C GLY A 69 -5.24 -5.02 7.65
N ILE A 70 -5.46 -4.87 8.95
CA ILE A 70 -4.74 -3.93 9.81
C ILE A 70 -3.70 -4.70 10.60
N PRO A 71 -2.40 -4.32 10.53
CA PRO A 71 -1.37 -4.97 11.34
C PRO A 71 -1.67 -4.84 12.83
N HIS A 72 -1.36 -5.88 13.59
CA HIS A 72 -1.54 -5.81 15.03
C HIS A 72 -0.51 -4.87 15.67
N PHE A 73 -1.00 -3.89 16.44
CA PHE A 73 -0.19 -2.99 17.25
C PHE A 73 0.32 -3.75 18.47
N ARG A 74 1.64 -3.66 18.74
CA ARG A 74 2.26 -4.37 19.86
C ARG A 74 2.76 -3.44 20.94
N TRP A 75 3.45 -2.38 20.58
CA TRP A 75 4.02 -1.43 21.51
C TRP A 75 4.37 -0.11 20.82
N PHE A 76 4.29 0.95 21.58
CA PHE A 76 4.80 2.26 21.21
C PHE A 76 5.45 2.91 22.42
N GLY A 77 6.64 3.47 22.25
CA GLY A 77 7.33 4.19 23.29
C GLY A 77 8.68 4.73 22.85
N ARG A 78 9.38 5.32 23.80
CA ARG A 78 10.72 5.86 23.61
C ARG A 78 11.76 4.81 23.96
N GLU A 79 12.75 4.67 23.08
CA GLU A 79 13.95 3.88 23.32
C GLU A 79 15.15 4.65 22.78
N ALA A 80 16.12 4.96 23.64
CA ALA A 80 17.28 5.82 23.33
C ALA A 80 16.84 7.14 22.66
N GLU A 81 17.36 7.44 21.48
CA GLU A 81 17.08 8.67 20.72
C GLU A 81 15.89 8.53 19.73
N TYR A 82 15.07 7.48 19.91
CA TYR A 82 13.98 7.18 18.99
C TYR A 82 12.64 7.00 19.69
N TRP A 83 11.58 7.42 18.99
CA TRP A 83 10.25 6.85 19.14
C TRP A 83 10.17 5.56 18.33
N VAL A 84 9.60 4.51 18.92
CA VAL A 84 9.54 3.18 18.31
C VAL A 84 8.10 2.69 18.30
N LEU A 85 7.62 2.30 17.13
CA LEU A 85 6.36 1.59 16.94
C LEU A 85 6.67 0.13 16.58
N VAL A 86 6.14 -0.80 17.36
CA VAL A 86 6.27 -2.24 17.12
C VAL A 86 4.92 -2.79 16.67
N MET A 87 4.92 -3.50 15.57
CA MET A 87 3.73 -4.10 14.96
C MET A 87 4.06 -5.46 14.33
N ASP A 88 3.04 -6.14 13.82
CA ASP A 88 3.24 -7.37 13.05
C ASP A 88 4.25 -7.17 11.92
N LEU A 89 5.13 -8.15 11.75
CA LEU A 89 5.92 -8.25 10.52
C LEU A 89 5.00 -8.74 9.40
N LEU A 90 5.04 -8.03 8.28
CA LEU A 90 4.30 -8.37 7.07
C LEU A 90 5.24 -8.84 5.97
N GLY A 91 4.65 -9.35 4.90
CA GLY A 91 5.36 -9.79 3.71
C GLY A 91 5.68 -8.64 2.74
N PRO A 92 5.94 -8.96 1.46
CA PRO A 92 6.30 -7.97 0.46
C PRO A 92 5.15 -7.02 0.16
N SER A 93 5.51 -5.79 -0.23
CA SER A 93 4.55 -4.82 -0.74
C SER A 93 4.05 -5.20 -2.14
N LEU A 94 2.93 -4.62 -2.55
CA LEU A 94 2.45 -4.81 -3.92
C LEU A 94 3.42 -4.24 -4.96
N GLU A 95 4.20 -3.20 -4.63
CA GLU A 95 5.26 -2.71 -5.51
C GLU A 95 6.41 -3.74 -5.64
N ASP A 96 6.83 -4.37 -4.54
CA ASP A 96 7.81 -5.45 -4.57
C ASP A 96 7.34 -6.62 -5.44
N LEU A 97 6.09 -7.04 -5.26
CA LEU A 97 5.49 -8.14 -6.02
C LEU A 97 5.28 -7.78 -7.48
N PHE A 98 4.95 -6.54 -7.76
CA PHE A 98 4.84 -6.02 -9.12
C PHE A 98 6.18 -6.09 -9.86
N ASN A 99 7.25 -5.63 -9.21
CA ASN A 99 8.61 -5.77 -9.74
C ASN A 99 9.02 -7.24 -9.91
N PHE A 100 8.69 -8.09 -8.96
CA PHE A 100 8.93 -9.54 -9.05
C PHE A 100 8.22 -10.19 -10.24
N CYS A 101 7.04 -9.70 -10.62
CA CYS A 101 6.27 -10.13 -11.77
C CYS A 101 6.61 -9.34 -13.06
N SER A 102 7.80 -8.77 -13.14
CA SER A 102 8.27 -7.99 -14.29
C SER A 102 7.36 -6.80 -14.64
N ARG A 103 6.77 -6.19 -13.63
CA ARG A 103 5.88 -5.02 -13.72
C ARG A 103 4.67 -5.25 -14.62
N GLN A 104 4.10 -6.44 -14.51
CA GLN A 104 2.91 -6.82 -15.26
C GLN A 104 2.05 -7.78 -14.43
N PHE A 105 0.83 -7.36 -14.10
CA PHE A 105 -0.16 -8.22 -13.47
C PHE A 105 -1.25 -8.60 -14.47
N THR A 106 -1.69 -9.85 -14.42
CA THR A 106 -2.87 -10.30 -15.14
C THR A 106 -4.13 -9.62 -14.61
N VAL A 107 -5.17 -9.58 -15.44
CA VAL A 107 -6.49 -9.08 -15.01
C VAL A 107 -6.97 -9.83 -13.77
N LYS A 108 -6.81 -11.14 -13.73
CA LYS A 108 -7.18 -11.96 -12.56
C LYS A 108 -6.55 -11.45 -11.27
N THR A 109 -5.23 -11.25 -11.27
CA THR A 109 -4.51 -10.75 -10.09
C THR A 109 -4.98 -9.36 -9.71
N VAL A 110 -5.12 -8.43 -10.67
CA VAL A 110 -5.59 -7.07 -10.40
C VAL A 110 -6.99 -7.08 -9.78
N LEU A 111 -7.90 -7.90 -10.29
CA LEU A 111 -9.28 -7.97 -9.78
C LEU A 111 -9.37 -8.58 -8.37
N MET A 112 -8.57 -9.60 -8.08
CA MET A 112 -8.50 -10.15 -6.71
C MET A 112 -7.93 -9.13 -5.72
N LEU A 113 -6.93 -8.37 -6.12
CA LEU A 113 -6.37 -7.29 -5.31
C LEU A 113 -7.37 -6.15 -5.13
N ALA A 114 -8.06 -5.73 -6.19
CA ALA A 114 -9.03 -4.64 -6.14
C ALA A 114 -10.13 -4.88 -5.09
N ASP A 115 -10.65 -6.09 -5.02
CA ASP A 115 -11.68 -6.46 -4.04
C ASP A 115 -11.19 -6.26 -2.60
N GLN A 116 -9.97 -6.70 -2.29
CA GLN A 116 -9.38 -6.49 -0.98
C GLN A 116 -9.04 -5.01 -0.73
N MET A 117 -8.45 -4.33 -1.71
CA MET A 117 -8.03 -2.93 -1.56
C MET A 117 -9.20 -2.01 -1.29
N VAL A 118 -10.29 -2.15 -2.03
CA VAL A 118 -11.53 -1.37 -1.78
C VAL A 118 -12.03 -1.63 -0.36
N GLY A 119 -12.06 -2.88 0.08
CA GLY A 119 -12.49 -3.24 1.43
C GLY A 119 -11.62 -2.64 2.53
N ARG A 120 -10.29 -2.55 2.32
CA ARG A 120 -9.36 -1.91 3.28
C ARG A 120 -9.59 -0.42 3.41
N VAL A 121 -9.78 0.27 2.29
CA VAL A 121 -10.05 1.71 2.28
C VAL A 121 -11.43 2.00 2.89
N GLU A 122 -12.45 1.23 2.55
CA GLU A 122 -13.78 1.31 3.18
C GLU A 122 -13.71 1.20 4.70
N TYR A 123 -12.94 0.25 5.21
CA TYR A 123 -12.76 0.09 6.65
C TYR A 123 -12.15 1.34 7.31
N ILE A 124 -11.09 1.90 6.73
CA ILE A 124 -10.45 3.13 7.23
C ILE A 124 -11.48 4.28 7.25
N HIS A 125 -12.24 4.45 6.18
CA HIS A 125 -13.28 5.46 6.09
C HIS A 125 -14.40 5.24 7.12
N SER A 126 -14.76 4.00 7.41
CA SER A 126 -15.75 3.66 8.45
C SER A 126 -15.30 4.08 9.85
N LYS A 127 -13.99 4.21 10.07
CA LYS A 127 -13.38 4.71 11.32
C LYS A 127 -13.15 6.22 11.33
N ASN A 128 -13.74 6.94 10.36
CA ASN A 128 -13.73 8.41 10.22
C ASN A 128 -12.41 9.00 9.73
N PHE A 129 -11.54 8.20 9.11
CA PHE A 129 -10.26 8.64 8.57
C PHE A 129 -10.18 8.42 7.06
N ILE A 130 -9.42 9.29 6.40
CA ILE A 130 -8.91 9.09 5.05
C ILE A 130 -7.40 8.83 5.12
N HIS A 131 -6.90 8.00 4.21
CA HIS A 131 -5.50 7.57 4.21
C HIS A 131 -4.55 8.63 3.64
N ARG A 132 -4.91 9.22 2.50
CA ARG A 132 -4.21 10.29 1.76
C ARG A 132 -2.87 9.90 1.11
N ASP A 133 -2.49 8.63 1.17
CA ASP A 133 -1.30 8.14 0.48
C ASP A 133 -1.51 6.71 -0.04
N ILE A 134 -2.59 6.52 -0.77
CA ILE A 134 -2.92 5.24 -1.43
C ILE A 134 -1.93 5.00 -2.56
N LYS A 135 -1.11 3.98 -2.43
CA LYS A 135 -0.09 3.56 -3.40
C LYS A 135 0.30 2.10 -3.18
N PRO A 136 0.91 1.45 -4.19
CA PRO A 136 1.31 0.03 -4.08
C PRO A 136 2.23 -0.29 -2.91
N ASP A 137 3.13 0.65 -2.55
CA ASP A 137 4.07 0.48 -1.43
C ASP A 137 3.39 0.36 -0.06
N ASN A 138 2.19 0.90 0.07
CA ASN A 138 1.42 0.93 1.32
C ASN A 138 0.42 -0.23 1.46
N PHE A 139 0.48 -1.20 0.57
CA PHE A 139 -0.26 -2.45 0.65
C PHE A 139 0.72 -3.62 0.68
N LEU A 140 0.69 -4.40 1.74
CA LEU A 140 1.58 -5.55 1.94
C LEU A 140 0.76 -6.83 2.05
N MET A 141 1.27 -7.91 1.47
CA MET A 141 0.72 -9.24 1.74
C MET A 141 1.15 -9.68 3.14
N GLY A 142 0.32 -10.51 3.78
CA GLY A 142 0.69 -11.15 5.03
C GLY A 142 1.75 -12.23 4.84
N ILE A 143 2.13 -12.84 5.96
CA ILE A 143 3.09 -13.98 6.00
C ILE A 143 2.43 -15.22 6.58
N GLY A 144 3.01 -16.38 6.30
CA GLY A 144 2.51 -17.68 6.79
C GLY A 144 1.05 -17.92 6.41
N ARG A 145 0.21 -18.22 7.38
CA ARG A 145 -1.23 -18.47 7.17
C ARG A 145 -2.01 -17.25 6.64
N HIS A 146 -1.44 -16.07 6.70
CA HIS A 146 -2.04 -14.82 6.21
C HIS A 146 -1.48 -14.37 4.86
N CYS A 147 -0.72 -15.21 4.15
CA CYS A 147 -0.07 -14.86 2.88
C CYS A 147 -1.03 -14.46 1.75
N ASN A 148 -2.31 -14.78 1.86
CA ASN A 148 -3.35 -14.38 0.89
C ASN A 148 -4.12 -13.12 1.30
N LYS A 149 -3.84 -12.59 2.48
CA LYS A 149 -4.52 -11.42 3.03
C LYS A 149 -3.69 -10.18 2.75
N LEU A 150 -4.35 -9.16 2.21
CA LEU A 150 -3.75 -7.84 1.97
C LEU A 150 -3.89 -6.97 3.22
N PHE A 151 -2.80 -6.32 3.59
CA PHE A 151 -2.74 -5.35 4.69
C PHE A 151 -2.49 -3.95 4.15
N VAL A 152 -3.08 -2.96 4.77
CA VAL A 152 -2.80 -1.55 4.52
C VAL A 152 -1.98 -0.98 5.66
N ILE A 153 -0.96 -0.21 5.32
CA ILE A 153 -0.01 0.36 6.26
C ILE A 153 0.20 1.86 6.02
N ASP A 154 0.99 2.47 6.90
CA ASP A 154 1.47 3.86 6.82
C ASP A 154 0.33 4.87 6.91
N PHE A 155 -0.07 5.17 8.14
CA PHE A 155 -1.10 6.16 8.47
C PHE A 155 -0.53 7.52 8.87
N GLY A 156 0.75 7.77 8.59
CA GLY A 156 1.42 9.01 8.95
C GLY A 156 0.83 10.25 8.30
N LEU A 157 0.19 10.12 7.14
CA LEU A 157 -0.51 11.18 6.42
C LEU A 157 -2.04 11.12 6.56
N ALA A 158 -2.58 10.13 7.27
CA ALA A 158 -4.01 9.98 7.44
C ALA A 158 -4.62 11.18 8.16
N LYS A 159 -5.88 11.46 7.87
CA LYS A 159 -6.61 12.59 8.44
C LYS A 159 -8.03 12.21 8.79
N LYS A 160 -8.51 12.68 9.94
CA LYS A 160 -9.91 12.58 10.29
C LYS A 160 -10.74 13.45 9.36
N PHE A 161 -11.74 12.89 8.66
CA PHE A 161 -12.56 13.63 7.71
C PHE A 161 -13.96 13.96 8.23
N ARG A 162 -14.35 13.39 9.38
CA ARG A 162 -15.60 13.73 10.05
C ARG A 162 -15.49 13.49 11.55
N ASP A 163 -16.27 14.23 12.30
CA ASP A 163 -16.36 14.01 13.74
C ASP A 163 -17.03 12.67 14.05
N SER A 164 -16.49 11.92 15.01
CA SER A 164 -16.97 10.58 15.35
C SER A 164 -18.33 10.56 16.03
N ARG A 165 -18.72 11.64 16.70
CA ARG A 165 -19.99 11.76 17.41
C ARG A 165 -21.06 12.45 16.57
N SER A 166 -20.76 13.66 16.14
CA SER A 166 -21.71 14.49 15.36
C SER A 166 -21.83 14.04 13.90
N ARG A 167 -20.83 13.30 13.38
CA ARG A 167 -20.72 12.91 11.97
C ARG A 167 -20.55 14.07 11.00
N VAL A 168 -20.29 15.26 11.51
CA VAL A 168 -20.04 16.46 10.68
C VAL A 168 -18.73 16.29 9.93
N HIS A 169 -18.80 16.46 8.62
CA HIS A 169 -17.65 16.37 7.72
C HIS A 169 -16.76 17.61 7.87
N ILE A 170 -15.45 17.45 7.65
CA ILE A 170 -14.53 18.58 7.57
C ILE A 170 -14.99 19.56 6.46
N PRO A 171 -14.73 20.87 6.62
CA PRO A 171 -15.16 21.85 5.64
C PRO A 171 -14.33 21.74 4.35
N TYR A 172 -15.00 22.06 3.21
CA TYR A 172 -14.32 22.25 1.93
C TYR A 172 -13.34 23.41 2.03
N ARG A 173 -12.14 23.19 1.54
CA ARG A 173 -11.06 24.21 1.49
C ARG A 173 -10.26 24.07 0.22
N GLU A 174 -9.68 25.18 -0.21
CA GLU A 174 -8.75 25.26 -1.32
C GLU A 174 -7.37 25.71 -0.80
N ASP A 175 -6.43 25.88 -1.70
CA ASP A 175 -5.05 26.33 -1.40
C ASP A 175 -4.28 25.39 -0.45
N LYS A 176 -4.58 24.10 -0.52
CA LYS A 176 -3.86 23.07 0.20
C LYS A 176 -2.62 22.63 -0.59
N ASN A 177 -1.52 22.37 0.13
CA ASN A 177 -0.37 21.71 -0.45
C ASN A 177 -0.69 20.26 -0.78
N LEU A 178 -0.06 19.73 -1.84
CA LEU A 178 -0.21 18.32 -2.19
C LEU A 178 0.33 17.43 -1.06
N THR A 179 -0.54 16.60 -0.52
CA THR A 179 -0.19 15.56 0.44
C THR A 179 -0.27 14.20 -0.25
N GLY A 180 0.70 13.34 0.02
CA GLY A 180 0.80 12.01 -0.59
C GLY A 180 1.76 11.97 -1.77
N THR A 181 1.60 10.96 -2.62
CA THR A 181 2.49 10.67 -3.74
C THR A 181 1.86 11.18 -5.05
N ALA A 182 2.52 12.12 -5.72
CA ALA A 182 1.97 12.80 -6.89
C ALA A 182 1.50 11.85 -8.00
N ARG A 183 2.19 10.73 -8.22
CA ARG A 183 1.83 9.74 -9.25
C ARG A 183 0.40 9.25 -9.09
N TYR A 184 -0.05 9.02 -7.87
CA TYR A 184 -1.36 8.43 -7.57
C TYR A 184 -2.38 9.43 -7.01
N ALA A 185 -1.97 10.67 -6.73
CA ALA A 185 -2.86 11.69 -6.17
C ALA A 185 -4.04 11.99 -7.09
N SER A 186 -5.20 12.27 -6.50
CA SER A 186 -6.38 12.69 -7.25
C SER A 186 -6.16 14.02 -7.96
N ILE A 187 -6.92 14.30 -9.00
CA ILE A 187 -6.88 15.59 -9.69
C ILE A 187 -7.18 16.72 -8.70
N ASN A 188 -8.19 16.57 -7.86
CA ASN A 188 -8.55 17.60 -6.88
C ASN A 188 -7.41 17.88 -5.88
N ALA A 189 -6.66 16.85 -5.46
CA ALA A 189 -5.49 17.04 -4.60
C ALA A 189 -4.41 17.88 -5.30
N HIS A 190 -4.16 17.65 -6.59
CA HIS A 190 -3.26 18.50 -7.39
C HIS A 190 -3.73 19.94 -7.48
N LEU A 191 -5.04 20.18 -7.54
CA LEU A 191 -5.64 21.51 -7.60
C LEU A 191 -5.67 22.24 -6.24
N GLY A 192 -5.15 21.62 -5.20
CA GLY A 192 -5.11 22.21 -3.86
C GLY A 192 -6.42 22.12 -3.08
N ILE A 193 -7.35 21.27 -3.51
CA ILE A 193 -8.61 21.04 -2.81
C ILE A 193 -8.36 20.06 -1.66
N GLU A 194 -8.97 20.32 -0.50
CA GLU A 194 -8.95 19.43 0.66
C GLU A 194 -9.38 18.01 0.26
N GLN A 195 -8.60 17.02 0.67
CA GLN A 195 -8.90 15.62 0.37
C GLN A 195 -10.06 15.10 1.22
N SER A 196 -10.84 14.21 0.64
CA SER A 196 -11.94 13.48 1.28
C SER A 196 -11.93 12.01 0.83
N ARG A 197 -12.95 11.24 1.15
CA ARG A 197 -13.04 9.81 0.80
C ARG A 197 -12.90 9.56 -0.71
N ARG A 198 -13.48 10.43 -1.53
CA ARG A 198 -13.39 10.33 -3.01
C ARG A 198 -11.96 10.31 -3.54
N ASP A 199 -11.07 11.02 -2.89
CA ASP A 199 -9.67 11.16 -3.31
C ASP A 199 -8.88 9.87 -3.07
N ASP A 200 -9.09 9.19 -1.95
CA ASP A 200 -8.54 7.86 -1.71
C ASP A 200 -8.99 6.85 -2.78
N MET A 201 -10.29 6.90 -3.13
CA MET A 201 -10.86 5.98 -4.13
C MET A 201 -10.35 6.27 -5.54
N GLU A 202 -10.16 7.52 -5.92
CA GLU A 202 -9.56 7.91 -7.19
C GLU A 202 -8.10 7.45 -7.28
N SER A 203 -7.33 7.64 -6.21
CA SER A 203 -5.94 7.14 -6.11
C SER A 203 -5.87 5.62 -6.30
N LEU A 204 -6.80 4.89 -5.68
CA LEU A 204 -6.89 3.44 -5.84
C LEU A 204 -7.13 3.06 -7.31
N GLY A 205 -7.98 3.79 -8.02
CA GLY A 205 -8.22 3.59 -9.45
C GLY A 205 -6.95 3.72 -10.29
N TYR A 206 -6.11 4.71 -10.00
CA TYR A 206 -4.82 4.87 -10.70
C TYR A 206 -3.85 3.73 -10.38
N VAL A 207 -3.85 3.23 -9.16
CA VAL A 207 -3.06 2.05 -8.79
C VAL A 207 -3.48 0.83 -9.62
N LEU A 208 -4.77 0.59 -9.78
CA LEU A 208 -5.28 -0.55 -10.56
C LEU A 208 -4.90 -0.44 -12.04
N VAL A 209 -4.99 0.74 -12.64
CA VAL A 209 -4.54 0.99 -14.01
C VAL A 209 -3.02 0.79 -14.14
N TYR A 210 -2.26 1.30 -13.19
CA TYR A 210 -0.81 1.11 -13.11
C TYR A 210 -0.43 -0.37 -13.09
N PHE A 211 -1.09 -1.19 -12.29
CA PHE A 211 -0.86 -2.63 -12.24
C PHE A 211 -1.17 -3.32 -13.55
N ARG A 212 -2.21 -2.88 -14.25
CA ARG A 212 -2.60 -3.50 -15.53
C ARG A 212 -1.72 -3.07 -16.69
N LYS A 213 -1.27 -1.82 -16.72
CA LYS A 213 -0.52 -1.23 -17.83
C LYS A 213 1.00 -1.23 -17.63
N GLY A 214 1.49 -1.36 -16.41
CA GLY A 214 2.91 -1.28 -16.08
C GLY A 214 3.40 0.13 -15.76
N SER A 215 2.70 1.15 -16.21
CA SER A 215 3.02 2.56 -15.99
C SER A 215 1.79 3.44 -16.15
N LEU A 216 1.93 4.70 -15.74
CA LEU A 216 0.94 5.76 -15.97
C LEU A 216 1.51 6.83 -16.91
N PRO A 217 0.67 7.53 -17.72
CA PRO A 217 1.14 8.48 -18.72
C PRO A 217 1.95 9.66 -18.17
N TRP A 218 1.79 9.97 -16.90
CA TRP A 218 2.48 11.07 -16.22
C TRP A 218 3.73 10.64 -15.45
N GLN A 219 4.24 9.43 -15.69
CA GLN A 219 5.54 9.00 -15.18
C GLN A 219 6.67 9.46 -16.07
N GLY A 220 7.84 9.70 -15.47
CA GLY A 220 9.06 10.01 -16.19
C GLY A 220 9.10 11.39 -16.83
N LEU A 221 8.21 12.30 -16.46
CA LEU A 221 8.20 13.67 -16.99
C LEU A 221 9.43 14.43 -16.48
N LYS A 222 10.14 15.07 -17.40
CA LYS A 222 11.30 15.91 -17.07
C LYS A 222 10.85 17.22 -16.42
N ALA A 223 11.52 17.63 -15.37
CA ALA A 223 11.27 18.88 -14.65
C ALA A 223 12.55 19.42 -14.03
N VAL A 224 12.65 20.74 -13.89
CA VAL A 224 13.80 21.42 -13.31
C VAL A 224 13.81 21.31 -11.78
N ASN A 225 12.61 21.28 -11.17
CA ASN A 225 12.44 21.19 -9.72
C ASN A 225 11.15 20.43 -9.36
N LYS A 226 10.96 20.20 -8.08
CA LYS A 226 9.81 19.44 -7.56
C LYS A 226 8.47 20.13 -7.88
N LYS A 227 8.40 21.45 -7.79
CA LYS A 227 7.18 22.21 -8.08
C LYS A 227 6.77 22.02 -9.53
N GLN A 228 7.69 22.24 -10.46
CA GLN A 228 7.44 22.05 -11.91
C GLN A 228 7.08 20.60 -12.22
N LYS A 229 7.71 19.65 -11.54
CA LYS A 229 7.37 18.23 -11.70
C LYS A 229 5.90 17.96 -11.33
N TYR A 230 5.43 18.51 -10.23
CA TYR A 230 4.05 18.32 -9.80
C TYR A 230 3.06 19.03 -10.72
N GLU A 231 3.40 20.22 -11.20
CA GLU A 231 2.60 20.95 -12.19
C GLU A 231 2.45 20.12 -13.48
N ARG A 232 3.54 19.58 -14.01
CA ARG A 232 3.52 18.76 -15.23
C ARG A 232 2.73 17.46 -15.04
N ILE A 233 2.85 16.80 -13.88
CA ILE A 233 2.05 15.61 -13.58
C ILE A 233 0.56 15.97 -13.54
N SER A 234 0.20 17.06 -12.88
CA SER A 234 -1.17 17.56 -12.79
C SER A 234 -1.75 17.86 -14.18
N GLU A 235 -1.03 18.62 -14.99
CA GLU A 235 -1.44 18.97 -16.36
C GLU A 235 -1.64 17.71 -17.22
N LYS A 236 -0.69 16.78 -17.19
CA LYS A 236 -0.77 15.54 -17.95
C LYS A 236 -1.94 14.67 -17.49
N LYS A 237 -2.19 14.60 -16.19
CA LYS A 237 -3.29 13.86 -15.60
C LYS A 237 -4.65 14.41 -16.03
N MET A 238 -4.81 15.74 -15.98
CA MET A 238 -6.03 16.41 -16.45
C MET A 238 -6.23 16.31 -17.97
N ALA A 239 -5.14 16.37 -18.73
CA ALA A 239 -5.18 16.31 -20.19
C ALA A 239 -5.38 14.90 -20.76
N THR A 240 -5.29 13.86 -19.93
CA THR A 240 -5.46 12.48 -20.38
C THR A 240 -6.90 12.02 -20.17
N PRO A 241 -7.71 11.86 -21.24
CA PRO A 241 -9.06 11.30 -21.12
C PRO A 241 -9.04 9.88 -20.54
N LEU A 242 -10.06 9.50 -19.81
CA LEU A 242 -10.13 8.16 -19.21
C LEU A 242 -10.12 7.04 -20.24
N GLU A 243 -10.71 7.25 -21.42
CA GLU A 243 -10.68 6.29 -22.52
C GLU A 243 -9.24 6.04 -23.01
N VAL A 244 -8.40 7.07 -23.00
CA VAL A 244 -6.99 6.97 -23.35
C VAL A 244 -6.19 6.33 -22.22
N LEU A 245 -6.41 6.77 -20.98
CA LEU A 245 -5.74 6.21 -19.80
C LEU A 245 -5.99 4.72 -19.67
N CYS A 246 -7.24 4.29 -19.82
CA CYS A 246 -7.68 2.91 -19.62
C CYS A 246 -7.65 2.07 -20.92
N LYS A 247 -7.08 2.58 -22.01
CA LYS A 247 -6.96 1.82 -23.26
C LYS A 247 -6.20 0.51 -23.02
N GLY A 248 -6.82 -0.60 -23.42
CA GLY A 248 -6.29 -1.95 -23.20
C GLY A 248 -6.64 -2.55 -21.81
N CYS A 249 -7.35 -1.82 -20.99
CA CYS A 249 -8.00 -2.35 -19.79
C CYS A 249 -9.46 -2.71 -20.09
N PRO A 250 -10.06 -3.64 -19.33
CA PRO A 250 -11.52 -3.81 -19.34
C PRO A 250 -12.24 -2.49 -19.04
N GLY A 251 -13.43 -2.30 -19.62
CA GLY A 251 -14.20 -1.05 -19.51
C GLY A 251 -14.54 -0.62 -18.08
N GLU A 252 -14.60 -1.57 -17.16
CA GLU A 252 -14.89 -1.35 -15.74
C GLU A 252 -13.84 -0.47 -15.04
N PHE A 253 -12.61 -0.45 -15.51
CA PHE A 253 -11.56 0.44 -14.99
C PHE A 253 -11.90 1.92 -15.25
N ALA A 254 -12.33 2.24 -16.47
CA ALA A 254 -12.79 3.59 -16.78
C ALA A 254 -14.07 3.95 -16.03
N MET A 255 -15.01 3.01 -15.90
CA MET A 255 -16.24 3.19 -15.13
C MET A 255 -15.94 3.50 -13.66
N TYR A 256 -14.98 2.78 -13.06
CA TYR A 256 -14.52 3.03 -11.69
C TYR A 256 -14.00 4.46 -11.53
N LEU A 257 -13.10 4.90 -12.38
CA LEU A 257 -12.50 6.24 -12.31
C LEU A 257 -13.52 7.35 -12.60
N ASN A 258 -14.42 7.16 -13.58
CA ASN A 258 -15.51 8.09 -13.85
C ASN A 258 -16.40 8.27 -12.61
N TYR A 259 -16.77 7.19 -11.97
CA TYR A 259 -17.57 7.23 -10.75
C TYR A 259 -16.86 8.03 -9.65
N CYS A 260 -15.59 7.74 -9.36
CA CYS A 260 -14.83 8.42 -8.31
C CYS A 260 -14.65 9.92 -8.59
N ARG A 261 -14.37 10.30 -9.85
CA ARG A 261 -14.22 11.71 -10.25
C ARG A 261 -15.54 12.47 -10.16
N GLY A 262 -16.67 11.80 -10.29
CA GLY A 262 -18.01 12.39 -10.18
C GLY A 262 -18.52 12.57 -8.76
N LEU A 263 -17.84 12.03 -7.76
CA LEU A 263 -18.26 12.15 -6.36
C LEU A 263 -18.10 13.59 -5.85
N ARG A 264 -19.09 14.04 -5.07
CA ARG A 264 -19.02 15.31 -4.35
C ARG A 264 -18.05 15.21 -3.17
N PHE A 265 -17.61 16.37 -2.68
CA PHE A 265 -16.62 16.44 -1.59
C PHE A 265 -17.01 15.63 -0.35
N GLU A 266 -18.23 15.76 0.14
CA GLU A 266 -18.72 15.09 1.34
C GLU A 266 -19.37 13.73 1.06
N GLU A 267 -19.52 13.36 -0.20
CA GLU A 267 -20.28 12.18 -0.61
C GLU A 267 -19.56 10.90 -0.19
N ALA A 268 -20.33 9.99 0.40
CA ALA A 268 -19.84 8.65 0.70
C ALA A 268 -19.74 7.84 -0.61
N PRO A 269 -18.58 7.26 -0.93
CA PRO A 269 -18.48 6.33 -2.05
C PRO A 269 -19.40 5.12 -1.85
N ASP A 270 -20.02 4.65 -2.92
CA ASP A 270 -20.70 3.36 -2.93
C ASP A 270 -19.64 2.25 -3.16
N TYR A 271 -19.03 1.81 -2.07
CA TYR A 271 -17.97 0.79 -2.11
C TYR A 271 -18.47 -0.54 -2.66
N MET A 272 -19.73 -0.89 -2.38
CA MET A 272 -20.33 -2.11 -2.91
C MET A 272 -20.46 -2.06 -4.43
N TYR A 273 -20.92 -0.92 -4.98
CA TYR A 273 -20.97 -0.71 -6.42
C TYR A 273 -19.58 -0.89 -7.06
N LEU A 274 -18.55 -0.27 -6.50
CA LEU A 274 -17.19 -0.36 -7.01
C LEU A 274 -16.66 -1.80 -6.96
N ARG A 275 -16.92 -2.52 -5.89
CA ARG A 275 -16.56 -3.94 -5.78
C ARG A 275 -17.34 -4.79 -6.78
N GLN A 276 -18.62 -4.52 -6.98
CA GLN A 276 -19.46 -5.27 -7.92
C GLN A 276 -19.02 -5.08 -9.38
N LEU A 277 -18.55 -3.91 -9.78
CA LEU A 277 -17.95 -3.72 -11.10
C LEU A 277 -16.90 -4.80 -11.41
N PHE A 278 -15.99 -4.99 -10.49
CA PHE A 278 -14.89 -5.93 -10.66
C PHE A 278 -15.29 -7.38 -10.40
N ARG A 279 -16.20 -7.64 -9.46
CA ARG A 279 -16.71 -9.00 -9.19
C ARG A 279 -17.51 -9.56 -10.37
N ILE A 280 -18.33 -8.74 -11.01
CA ILE A 280 -19.09 -9.15 -12.20
C ILE A 280 -18.12 -9.42 -13.35
N LEU A 281 -17.15 -8.53 -13.59
CA LEU A 281 -16.12 -8.74 -14.60
C LEU A 281 -15.34 -10.04 -14.35
N PHE A 282 -14.95 -10.27 -13.10
CA PHE A 282 -14.21 -11.46 -12.69
C PHE A 282 -14.95 -12.76 -13.04
N ARG A 283 -16.25 -12.80 -12.75
CA ARG A 283 -17.13 -13.93 -13.12
C ARG A 283 -17.31 -14.05 -14.63
N THR A 284 -17.50 -12.95 -15.32
CA THR A 284 -17.63 -12.92 -16.79
C THR A 284 -16.40 -13.48 -17.50
N LEU A 285 -15.22 -13.27 -16.92
CA LEU A 285 -13.96 -13.82 -17.41
C LEU A 285 -13.70 -15.27 -16.95
N ASN A 286 -14.66 -15.91 -16.28
CA ASN A 286 -14.58 -17.28 -15.76
C ASN A 286 -13.42 -17.51 -14.78
N HIS A 287 -13.03 -16.49 -14.02
CA HIS A 287 -12.03 -16.62 -12.97
C HIS A 287 -12.64 -17.16 -11.68
N GLN A 288 -11.81 -17.87 -10.90
CA GLN A 288 -12.14 -18.33 -9.55
C GLN A 288 -11.28 -17.57 -8.54
N TYR A 289 -11.89 -17.16 -7.45
CA TYR A 289 -11.19 -16.48 -6.36
C TYR A 289 -10.46 -17.50 -5.48
N ASP A 290 -9.34 -17.99 -5.99
CA ASP A 290 -8.54 -19.08 -5.40
C ASP A 290 -7.24 -18.58 -4.75
N TYR A 291 -7.05 -17.26 -4.65
CA TYR A 291 -5.82 -16.61 -4.16
C TYR A 291 -4.54 -17.02 -4.90
N THR A 292 -4.69 -17.55 -6.12
CA THR A 292 -3.56 -17.87 -6.99
C THR A 292 -3.19 -16.62 -7.78
N PHE A 293 -2.35 -15.80 -7.18
CA PHE A 293 -1.83 -14.59 -7.79
C PHE A 293 -0.68 -14.88 -8.77
N ASP A 294 -0.30 -13.91 -9.58
CA ASP A 294 0.79 -14.07 -10.55
C ASP A 294 2.11 -14.49 -9.88
N TRP A 295 2.45 -13.92 -8.73
CA TRP A 295 3.64 -14.32 -7.96
C TRP A 295 3.51 -15.71 -7.33
N THR A 296 2.31 -16.17 -7.05
CA THR A 296 2.08 -17.53 -6.58
C THR A 296 2.47 -18.53 -7.66
N ILE A 297 2.03 -18.28 -8.89
CA ILE A 297 2.35 -19.11 -10.07
C ILE A 297 3.86 -19.14 -10.33
N LEU A 298 4.51 -17.98 -10.30
CA LEU A 298 5.96 -17.87 -10.50
C LEU A 298 6.76 -18.65 -9.45
N LYS A 299 6.35 -18.59 -8.20
CA LYS A 299 6.98 -19.36 -7.11
C LYS A 299 6.80 -20.86 -7.31
N GLN A 300 5.61 -21.33 -7.67
CA GLN A 300 5.32 -22.74 -7.94
C GLN A 300 6.15 -23.25 -9.12
N ASN A 301 6.26 -22.47 -10.20
CA ASN A 301 7.08 -22.82 -11.37
C ASN A 301 8.59 -22.86 -11.02
N GLY A 302 9.08 -21.94 -10.20
CA GLY A 302 10.47 -21.94 -9.71
C GLY A 302 10.80 -23.18 -8.88
N ILE A 303 9.91 -23.60 -8.00
CA ILE A 303 10.05 -24.83 -7.21
C ILE A 303 10.05 -26.06 -8.12
N ALA A 304 9.16 -26.12 -9.12
CA ALA A 304 9.10 -27.24 -10.06
C ALA A 304 10.37 -27.31 -10.94
N ALA A 305 10.94 -26.17 -11.37
CA ALA A 305 12.20 -26.13 -12.13
C ALA A 305 13.39 -26.62 -11.30
N HIS A 306 13.42 -26.34 -10.00
CA HIS A 306 14.49 -26.82 -9.11
C HIS A 306 14.32 -28.31 -8.74
N ALA A 307 13.12 -28.81 -8.66
CA ALA A 307 12.86 -30.23 -8.41
C ALA A 307 13.15 -31.12 -9.64
N GLY A 308 13.14 -30.54 -10.83
CA GLY A 308 13.46 -31.25 -12.09
C GLY A 308 14.91 -31.29 -12.49
N GLN A 309 15.85 -30.67 -11.76
CA GLN A 309 17.26 -30.78 -12.01
C GLN A 309 17.82 -32.05 -11.33
N PRO A 310 18.39 -33.02 -12.10
CA PRO A 310 19.04 -34.18 -11.49
C PRO A 310 20.25 -33.69 -10.69
N ASN A 311 20.33 -34.16 -9.44
CA ASN A 311 21.46 -33.95 -8.55
C ASN A 311 22.77 -34.40 -9.25
N PRO A 312 23.78 -33.57 -9.41
CA PRO A 312 25.05 -34.03 -9.93
C PRO A 312 25.85 -34.68 -8.79
N THR A 313 25.49 -35.90 -8.42
CA THR A 313 26.36 -36.68 -7.49
C THR A 313 26.55 -38.09 -8.01
N ALA A 314 27.79 -38.46 -8.03
CA ALA A 314 28.39 -39.79 -8.18
C ALA A 314 28.76 -40.19 -9.62
N ALA A 315 29.76 -39.56 -10.17
CA ALA A 315 30.73 -40.31 -10.95
C ALA A 315 31.66 -41.09 -9.97
N VAL A 316 31.33 -42.35 -9.79
CA VAL A 316 32.25 -43.32 -9.17
C VAL A 316 33.45 -43.45 -10.12
N GLN A 317 34.62 -43.13 -9.65
CA GLN A 317 35.86 -43.52 -10.33
C GLN A 317 36.09 -45.01 -10.08
N PRO A 318 36.34 -45.82 -11.13
CA PRO A 318 36.87 -47.18 -10.93
C PRO A 318 38.37 -47.09 -10.61
N GLY A 319 38.74 -47.82 -9.58
CA GLY A 319 40.14 -47.90 -9.11
C GLY A 319 41.10 -48.52 -10.09
N ARG A 320 42.34 -48.05 -9.94
CA ARG A 320 43.56 -48.83 -10.08
C ARG A 320 44.54 -48.38 -9.01
#